data_5802b4f6186882fb6177985d3dc17da0
#
_entry.id   5802b4f6186882fb6177985d3dc17da0
#
_cell.length_a   1.000
_cell.length_b   1.000
_cell.length_c   1.000
_cell.angle_alpha   90.00
_cell.angle_beta   90.00
_cell.angle_gamma   90.00
#
_symmetry.space_group_name_H-M   'P 1'
#
loop_
_entity.id
_entity.type
_entity.pdbx_description
1 polymer ?
#
loop_
_entity_poly.entity_id
_entity_poly.type
_entity_poly.pdbx_seq_one_letter_code
_entity_poly.pdbx_strand_id
1 'polypeptide(L)'
;MLVIAVVGLLSGNFALVALGGLFVLVGLVLVAPALVKPVANLFGAMLALIFAREGTGELAQGNLTRQPSRAAITASATMIGLAIVVGAGGMIFSLVGLAEGMFNRSMGSDYLLLPPSVAIWKGDVGASASLKAKISAVPGVGAVSSLRYAQSSLRSVALKTGTGDTGISVLAIDPVEYPKLSQMDFQKGNAQEAFSALAADERNVIVNGILAASTNLHVGDVIPLATPSGIQDYRIVAIAGEVLSMKINTVYISQANMKSDFNKSEDILYQVNLAPGADAAKAEQWLGQIVEDYPQFRLISGRAYVKEFMAQYESIIAGFYVLLAVLAFPSLIAILNTLAIGVIERTREIGMLRAIGATRGQVWKTIVAEALLLSALGTAFGILAGLYLSYVFVQGLNVAGYMKMAYTFPLAGVLAATAVGLVFGVLAALLPARQASSMEIIKALRYE
;
A
#
# COMPACT_ATOMS: atom_id res chain seq x y z
N MET A 1 -18.90 -11.81 -13.65
CA MET A 1 -17.59 -11.37 -13.21
C MET A 1 -17.65 -10.52 -11.94
N LEU A 2 -18.38 -9.43 -11.89
CA LEU A 2 -18.64 -8.67 -10.65
C LEU A 2 -19.26 -9.54 -9.55
N VAL A 3 -20.16 -10.46 -9.92
CA VAL A 3 -20.81 -11.39 -8.99
C VAL A 3 -19.78 -12.25 -8.22
N ILE A 4 -18.73 -12.73 -8.89
CA ILE A 4 -17.69 -13.55 -8.23
C ILE A 4 -16.93 -12.75 -7.19
N ALA A 5 -16.59 -11.49 -7.48
CA ALA A 5 -15.93 -10.60 -6.51
C ALA A 5 -16.85 -10.31 -5.31
N VAL A 6 -18.14 -10.04 -5.57
CA VAL A 6 -19.14 -9.79 -4.51
C VAL A 6 -19.35 -11.05 -3.66
N VAL A 7 -19.48 -12.23 -4.28
CA VAL A 7 -19.58 -13.51 -3.54
C VAL A 7 -18.32 -13.76 -2.72
N GLY A 8 -17.13 -13.45 -3.26
CA GLY A 8 -15.87 -13.53 -2.52
C GLY A 8 -15.84 -12.62 -1.29
N LEU A 9 -16.31 -11.39 -1.42
CA LEU A 9 -16.42 -10.43 -0.32
C LEU A 9 -17.44 -10.91 0.74
N LEU A 10 -18.58 -11.43 0.31
CA LEU A 10 -19.63 -11.92 1.23
C LEU A 10 -19.23 -13.23 1.94
N SER A 11 -18.47 -14.10 1.26
CA SER A 11 -18.03 -15.38 1.82
C SER A 11 -16.73 -15.31 2.63
N GLY A 12 -16.08 -14.16 2.69
CA GLY A 12 -14.78 -14.03 3.37
C GLY A 12 -13.62 -14.72 2.65
N ASN A 13 -13.78 -15.05 1.37
CA ASN A 13 -12.78 -15.81 0.65
C ASN A 13 -11.92 -14.89 -0.25
N PHE A 14 -10.71 -14.60 0.19
CA PHE A 14 -9.75 -13.75 -0.54
C PHE A 14 -9.45 -14.28 -1.96
N ALA A 15 -9.38 -15.59 -2.15
CA ALA A 15 -9.10 -16.16 -3.47
C ALA A 15 -10.23 -15.88 -4.47
N LEU A 16 -11.49 -15.92 -4.03
CA LEU A 16 -12.63 -15.54 -4.87
C LEU A 16 -12.63 -14.03 -5.17
N VAL A 17 -12.23 -13.21 -4.23
CA VAL A 17 -12.08 -11.76 -4.43
C VAL A 17 -11.01 -11.48 -5.49
N ALA A 18 -9.85 -12.11 -5.39
CA ALA A 18 -8.75 -11.97 -6.35
C ALA A 18 -9.14 -12.45 -7.76
N LEU A 19 -9.79 -13.62 -7.85
CA LEU A 19 -10.33 -14.14 -9.12
C LEU A 19 -11.37 -13.20 -9.72
N GLY A 20 -12.26 -12.64 -8.92
CA GLY A 20 -13.25 -11.66 -9.35
C GLY A 20 -12.60 -10.41 -9.92
N GLY A 21 -11.54 -9.90 -9.28
CA GLY A 21 -10.73 -8.79 -9.77
C GLY A 21 -10.10 -9.06 -11.13
N LEU A 22 -9.47 -10.23 -11.28
CA LEU A 22 -8.87 -10.66 -12.54
C LEU A 22 -9.93 -10.76 -13.66
N PHE A 23 -11.08 -11.35 -13.37
CA PHE A 23 -12.15 -11.48 -14.36
C PHE A 23 -12.75 -10.13 -14.76
N VAL A 24 -12.76 -9.13 -13.91
CA VAL A 24 -13.20 -7.78 -14.27
C VAL A 24 -12.22 -7.14 -15.26
N LEU A 25 -10.89 -7.32 -15.08
CA LEU A 25 -9.90 -6.88 -16.08
C LEU A 25 -10.16 -7.52 -17.44
N VAL A 26 -10.31 -8.85 -17.47
CA VAL A 26 -10.64 -9.58 -18.72
C VAL A 26 -11.96 -9.09 -19.31
N GLY A 27 -12.96 -8.86 -18.47
CA GLY A 27 -14.27 -8.33 -18.90
C GLY A 27 -14.17 -6.93 -19.53
N LEU A 28 -13.36 -6.04 -18.96
CA LEU A 28 -13.13 -4.70 -19.53
C LEU A 28 -12.42 -4.77 -20.87
N VAL A 29 -11.45 -5.68 -21.06
CA VAL A 29 -10.80 -5.92 -22.35
C VAL A 29 -11.82 -6.37 -23.39
N LEU A 30 -12.72 -7.30 -23.04
CA LEU A 30 -13.75 -7.81 -23.96
C LEU A 30 -14.82 -6.78 -24.31
N VAL A 31 -15.14 -5.87 -23.39
CA VAL A 31 -16.14 -4.79 -23.60
C VAL A 31 -15.51 -3.56 -24.27
N ALA A 32 -14.18 -3.41 -24.22
CA ALA A 32 -13.47 -2.25 -24.78
C ALA A 32 -13.89 -1.90 -26.23
N PRO A 33 -14.04 -2.84 -27.19
CA PRO A 33 -14.45 -2.50 -28.56
C PRO A 33 -15.80 -1.78 -28.65
N ALA A 34 -16.77 -2.15 -27.80
CA ALA A 34 -18.08 -1.51 -27.74
C ALA A 34 -18.03 -0.08 -27.19
N LEU A 35 -17.06 0.19 -26.34
CA LEU A 35 -16.87 1.48 -25.65
C LEU A 35 -15.97 2.46 -26.43
N VAL A 36 -15.26 2.00 -27.47
CA VAL A 36 -14.39 2.87 -28.27
C VAL A 36 -15.16 4.06 -28.84
N LYS A 37 -16.35 3.82 -29.45
CA LYS A 37 -17.14 4.90 -30.07
C LYS A 37 -17.61 5.97 -29.08
N PRO A 38 -18.31 5.63 -27.97
CA PRO A 38 -18.78 6.64 -27.03
C PRO A 38 -17.65 7.42 -26.38
N VAL A 39 -16.55 6.73 -26.03
CA VAL A 39 -15.39 7.39 -25.40
C VAL A 39 -14.60 8.22 -26.41
N ALA A 40 -14.40 7.74 -27.65
CA ALA A 40 -13.79 8.53 -28.72
C ALA A 40 -14.61 9.80 -29.05
N ASN A 41 -15.92 9.73 -28.94
CA ASN A 41 -16.78 10.91 -29.14
C ASN A 41 -16.58 11.93 -28.01
N LEU A 42 -16.49 11.48 -26.76
CA LEU A 42 -16.27 12.35 -25.58
C LEU A 42 -14.90 13.05 -25.66
N PHE A 43 -13.84 12.28 -25.82
CA PHE A 43 -12.47 12.83 -25.91
C PHE A 43 -12.21 13.53 -27.25
N GLY A 44 -12.85 13.11 -28.34
CA GLY A 44 -12.78 13.76 -29.63
C GLY A 44 -13.34 15.18 -29.58
N ALA A 45 -14.44 15.40 -28.87
CA ALA A 45 -14.98 16.74 -28.64
C ALA A 45 -13.99 17.64 -27.85
N MET A 46 -13.27 17.10 -26.88
CA MET A 46 -12.21 17.84 -26.17
C MET A 46 -11.02 18.16 -27.07
N LEU A 47 -10.58 17.20 -27.88
CA LEU A 47 -9.49 17.40 -28.85
C LEU A 47 -9.90 18.34 -29.99
N ALA A 48 -11.16 18.33 -30.43
CA ALA A 48 -11.69 19.27 -31.39
C ALA A 48 -11.56 20.73 -30.93
N LEU A 49 -11.65 20.99 -29.60
CA LEU A 49 -11.40 22.32 -29.05
C LEU A 49 -9.92 22.71 -29.16
N ILE A 50 -8.98 21.77 -28.99
CA ILE A 50 -7.53 22.01 -29.07
C ILE A 50 -7.08 22.15 -30.52
N PHE A 51 -7.65 21.36 -31.44
CA PHE A 51 -7.32 21.31 -32.87
C PHE A 51 -8.41 21.92 -33.76
N ALA A 52 -9.27 22.78 -33.21
CA ALA A 52 -10.50 23.29 -33.84
C ALA A 52 -10.32 24.00 -35.20
N ARG A 53 -9.14 24.61 -35.42
CA ARG A 53 -8.89 25.41 -36.63
C ARG A 53 -8.59 24.61 -37.92
N GLU A 54 -8.33 23.28 -37.82
CA GLU A 54 -7.77 22.52 -38.94
C GLU A 54 -8.55 21.22 -39.25
N GLY A 55 -9.61 20.88 -38.52
CA GLY A 55 -10.39 19.63 -38.72
C GLY A 55 -9.60 18.32 -38.43
N THR A 56 -8.38 18.43 -37.92
CA THR A 56 -7.47 17.27 -37.71
C THR A 56 -7.96 16.36 -36.59
N GLY A 57 -8.67 16.90 -35.59
CA GLY A 57 -9.28 16.13 -34.50
C GLY A 57 -10.43 15.24 -34.99
N GLU A 58 -11.29 15.76 -35.89
CA GLU A 58 -12.39 15.00 -36.47
C GLU A 58 -11.91 13.86 -37.39
N LEU A 59 -10.83 14.10 -38.14
CA LEU A 59 -10.18 13.05 -38.93
C LEU A 59 -9.61 11.95 -38.06
N ALA A 60 -8.95 12.30 -36.96
CA ALA A 60 -8.39 11.33 -35.99
C ALA A 60 -9.51 10.49 -35.35
N GLN A 61 -10.59 11.12 -34.91
CA GLN A 61 -11.77 10.44 -34.37
C GLN A 61 -12.41 9.50 -35.38
N GLY A 62 -12.58 9.97 -36.64
CA GLY A 62 -13.11 9.18 -37.76
C GLY A 62 -12.28 7.93 -38.01
N ASN A 63 -10.95 8.05 -37.98
CA ASN A 63 -10.03 6.91 -38.17
C ASN A 63 -10.19 5.85 -37.08
N LEU A 64 -10.29 6.26 -35.81
CA LEU A 64 -10.48 5.34 -34.71
C LEU A 64 -11.82 4.60 -34.76
N THR A 65 -12.88 5.31 -35.14
CA THR A 65 -14.24 4.73 -35.18
C THR A 65 -14.47 3.79 -36.36
N ARG A 66 -13.64 3.86 -37.42
CA ARG A 66 -13.67 2.93 -38.57
C ARG A 66 -13.07 1.55 -38.22
N GLN A 67 -12.12 1.48 -37.32
CA GLN A 67 -11.45 0.21 -36.89
C GLN A 67 -11.49 0.00 -35.36
N PRO A 68 -12.70 -0.16 -34.77
CA PRO A 68 -12.85 -0.16 -33.33
C PRO A 68 -12.15 -1.33 -32.62
N SER A 69 -12.07 -2.50 -33.27
CA SER A 69 -11.39 -3.67 -32.68
C SER A 69 -9.89 -3.45 -32.50
N ARG A 70 -9.24 -2.82 -33.48
CA ARG A 70 -7.81 -2.51 -33.42
C ARG A 70 -7.50 -1.45 -32.37
N ALA A 71 -8.31 -0.38 -32.37
CA ALA A 71 -8.23 0.66 -31.34
C ALA A 71 -8.41 0.07 -29.93
N ALA A 72 -9.36 -0.87 -29.77
CA ALA A 72 -9.62 -1.54 -28.49
C ALA A 72 -8.45 -2.40 -28.03
N ILE A 73 -7.82 -3.20 -28.89
CA ILE A 73 -6.66 -4.04 -28.53
C ILE A 73 -5.53 -3.15 -28.01
N THR A 74 -5.22 -2.05 -28.70
CA THR A 74 -4.17 -1.12 -28.29
C THR A 74 -4.53 -0.39 -27.00
N ALA A 75 -5.76 0.09 -26.86
CA ALA A 75 -6.25 0.72 -25.65
C ALA A 75 -6.25 -0.26 -24.47
N SER A 76 -6.52 -1.56 -24.72
CA SER A 76 -6.48 -2.59 -23.66
C SER A 76 -5.06 -2.81 -23.13
N ALA A 77 -4.04 -2.79 -23.97
CA ALA A 77 -2.64 -2.88 -23.51
C ALA A 77 -2.28 -1.69 -22.60
N THR A 78 -2.68 -0.48 -22.97
CA THR A 78 -2.49 0.73 -22.16
C THR A 78 -3.34 0.67 -20.88
N MET A 79 -4.57 0.19 -20.97
CA MET A 79 -5.47 -0.01 -19.84
C MET A 79 -4.85 -0.92 -18.78
N ILE A 80 -4.31 -2.09 -19.18
CA ILE A 80 -3.71 -3.04 -18.24
C ILE A 80 -2.52 -2.41 -17.52
N GLY A 81 -1.60 -1.77 -18.27
CA GLY A 81 -0.44 -1.11 -17.68
C GLY A 81 -0.82 -0.04 -16.65
N LEU A 82 -1.75 0.84 -17.00
CA LEU A 82 -2.20 1.93 -16.12
C LEU A 82 -3.11 1.44 -15.00
N ALA A 83 -3.89 0.37 -15.20
CA ALA A 83 -4.67 -0.27 -14.14
C ALA A 83 -3.78 -0.83 -13.03
N ILE A 84 -2.62 -1.40 -13.40
CA ILE A 84 -1.63 -1.87 -12.41
C ILE A 84 -1.06 -0.67 -11.64
N VAL A 85 -0.72 0.43 -12.33
CA VAL A 85 -0.19 1.65 -11.67
C VAL A 85 -1.18 2.22 -10.66
N VAL A 86 -2.45 2.40 -11.05
CA VAL A 86 -3.49 2.94 -10.17
C VAL A 86 -3.87 1.94 -9.09
N GLY A 87 -3.99 0.66 -9.44
CA GLY A 87 -4.37 -0.41 -8.52
C GLY A 87 -3.34 -0.61 -7.41
N ALA A 88 -2.08 -0.76 -7.77
CA ALA A 88 -0.98 -0.88 -6.82
C ALA A 88 -0.77 0.41 -6.02
N GLY A 89 -0.92 1.58 -6.66
CA GLY A 89 -0.89 2.87 -5.97
C GLY A 89 -1.96 2.94 -4.86
N GLY A 90 -3.21 2.57 -5.16
CA GLY A 90 -4.29 2.58 -4.17
C GLY A 90 -4.07 1.60 -3.01
N MET A 91 -3.50 0.44 -3.30
CA MET A 91 -3.09 -0.51 -2.26
C MET A 91 -1.99 0.07 -1.37
N ILE A 92 -0.93 0.64 -1.94
CA ILE A 92 0.19 1.25 -1.20
C ILE A 92 -0.32 2.41 -0.32
N PHE A 93 -1.13 3.32 -0.87
CA PHE A 93 -1.67 4.44 -0.09
C PHE A 93 -2.57 3.97 1.06
N SER A 94 -3.35 2.92 0.85
CA SER A 94 -4.18 2.36 1.92
C SER A 94 -3.34 1.69 3.01
N LEU A 95 -2.24 1.00 2.64
CA LEU A 95 -1.27 0.44 3.60
C LEU A 95 -0.54 1.54 4.39
N VAL A 96 -0.10 2.60 3.72
CA VAL A 96 0.54 3.75 4.37
C VAL A 96 -0.45 4.43 5.32
N GLY A 97 -1.68 4.67 4.89
CA GLY A 97 -2.72 5.24 5.75
C GLY A 97 -3.07 4.36 6.96
N LEU A 98 -3.05 3.03 6.79
CA LEU A 98 -3.17 2.09 7.92
C LEU A 98 -1.98 2.26 8.87
N ALA A 99 -0.74 2.24 8.35
CA ALA A 99 0.47 2.38 9.16
C ALA A 99 0.47 3.72 9.92
N GLU A 100 0.21 4.83 9.25
CA GLU A 100 0.08 6.15 9.90
C GLU A 100 -0.99 6.17 10.99
N GLY A 101 -2.18 5.63 10.70
CA GLY A 101 -3.28 5.55 11.66
C GLY A 101 -2.95 4.68 12.87
N MET A 102 -2.25 3.57 12.67
CA MET A 102 -1.80 2.69 13.76
C MET A 102 -0.66 3.36 14.55
N PHE A 103 0.31 3.98 13.88
CA PHE A 103 1.39 4.72 14.55
C PHE A 103 0.85 5.86 15.41
N ASN A 104 -0.05 6.67 14.87
CA ASN A 104 -0.64 7.79 15.62
C ASN A 104 -1.43 7.33 16.86
N ARG A 105 -2.00 6.12 16.83
CA ARG A 105 -2.69 5.52 17.98
C ARG A 105 -1.73 4.85 18.97
N SER A 106 -0.78 4.08 18.44
CA SER A 106 0.20 3.36 19.28
C SER A 106 1.30 4.27 19.84
N MET A 107 1.54 5.41 19.19
CA MET A 107 2.54 6.42 19.57
C MET A 107 1.90 7.63 20.24
N GLY A 108 0.93 7.40 21.13
CA GLY A 108 0.36 8.47 21.97
C GLY A 108 1.36 9.11 22.94
N SER A 109 2.61 8.64 22.95
CA SER A 109 3.66 9.12 23.86
C SER A 109 4.40 10.32 23.30
N ASP A 110 4.67 11.31 24.16
CA ASP A 110 5.43 12.51 23.80
C ASP A 110 6.90 12.15 23.49
N TYR A 111 7.49 11.25 24.29
CA TYR A 111 8.87 10.79 24.11
C TYR A 111 8.97 9.27 24.21
N LEU A 112 9.97 8.74 23.52
CA LEU A 112 10.37 7.35 23.52
C LEU A 112 11.86 7.23 23.87
N LEU A 113 12.18 6.29 24.75
CA LEU A 113 13.54 5.82 24.93
C LEU A 113 13.60 4.40 24.35
N LEU A 114 14.36 4.24 23.29
CA LEU A 114 14.42 2.97 22.55
C LEU A 114 15.86 2.72 22.06
N PRO A 115 16.22 1.45 21.77
CA PRO A 115 17.52 1.15 21.19
C PRO A 115 17.72 1.84 19.83
N PRO A 116 18.94 2.23 19.46
CA PRO A 116 19.25 2.96 18.23
C PRO A 116 18.81 2.25 16.94
N SER A 117 18.67 0.93 16.98
CA SER A 117 18.22 0.13 15.84
C SER A 117 17.09 -0.81 16.24
N VAL A 118 15.97 -0.73 15.50
CA VAL A 118 14.83 -1.65 15.67
C VAL A 118 15.21 -3.12 15.37
N ALA A 119 16.26 -3.34 14.58
CA ALA A 119 16.78 -4.68 14.29
C ALA A 119 17.42 -5.37 15.51
N ILE A 120 17.75 -4.62 16.57
CA ILE A 120 18.38 -5.12 17.80
C ILE A 120 17.35 -5.67 18.81
N TRP A 121 16.09 -5.82 18.46
CA TRP A 121 15.09 -6.49 19.30
C TRP A 121 15.39 -8.00 19.47
N LYS A 122 16.64 -8.30 19.81
CA LYS A 122 17.09 -9.67 20.14
C LYS A 122 17.08 -9.95 21.65
N GLY A 123 16.62 -8.99 22.44
CA GLY A 123 16.32 -9.20 23.85
C GLY A 123 17.50 -9.04 24.84
N ASP A 124 18.68 -8.65 24.36
CA ASP A 124 19.88 -8.60 25.22
C ASP A 124 20.31 -7.18 25.63
N VAL A 125 19.52 -6.18 25.24
CA VAL A 125 19.82 -4.76 25.50
C VAL A 125 18.63 -4.14 26.24
N GLY A 126 18.63 -4.27 27.54
CA GLY A 126 17.63 -3.69 28.42
C GLY A 126 18.23 -2.86 29.54
N ALA A 127 17.41 -2.20 30.30
CA ALA A 127 17.77 -1.55 31.56
C ALA A 127 16.91 -2.07 32.72
N SER A 128 17.45 -1.99 33.89
CA SER A 128 16.75 -2.38 35.12
C SER A 128 15.60 -1.41 35.45
N ALA A 129 14.68 -1.82 36.29
CA ALA A 129 13.56 -1.02 36.77
C ALA A 129 13.97 0.35 37.36
N SER A 130 15.25 0.51 37.74
CA SER A 130 15.78 1.80 38.22
C SER A 130 15.72 2.91 37.18
N LEU A 131 15.85 2.61 35.88
CA LEU A 131 15.72 3.60 34.83
C LEU A 131 14.29 4.11 34.75
N LYS A 132 13.28 3.22 34.82
CA LYS A 132 11.85 3.64 34.85
C LYS A 132 11.61 4.59 36.02
N ALA A 133 12.17 4.30 37.22
CA ALA A 133 12.03 5.17 38.36
C ALA A 133 12.70 6.54 38.18
N LYS A 134 13.91 6.59 37.59
CA LYS A 134 14.60 7.86 37.24
C LYS A 134 13.77 8.70 36.27
N ILE A 135 13.22 8.09 35.19
CA ILE A 135 12.38 8.75 34.20
C ILE A 135 11.10 9.31 34.86
N SER A 136 10.46 8.52 35.70
CA SER A 136 9.22 8.93 36.40
C SER A 136 9.45 10.06 37.41
N ALA A 137 10.67 10.24 37.90
CA ALA A 137 11.06 11.31 38.84
C ALA A 137 11.35 12.64 38.13
N VAL A 138 11.42 12.68 36.79
CA VAL A 138 11.67 13.90 36.02
C VAL A 138 10.48 14.87 36.18
N PRO A 139 10.74 16.14 36.57
CA PRO A 139 9.69 17.14 36.67
C PRO A 139 8.93 17.33 35.34
N GLY A 140 7.61 17.27 35.39
CA GLY A 140 6.77 17.39 34.19
C GLY A 140 6.46 16.05 33.50
N VAL A 141 7.03 14.92 33.90
CA VAL A 141 6.60 13.60 33.46
C VAL A 141 5.30 13.20 34.15
N GLY A 142 4.30 12.84 33.36
CA GLY A 142 2.97 12.47 33.85
C GLY A 142 2.75 10.95 33.92
N ALA A 143 3.21 10.21 32.92
CA ALA A 143 3.08 8.76 32.87
C ALA A 143 4.26 8.12 32.14
N VAL A 144 4.67 6.92 32.60
CA VAL A 144 5.75 6.14 32.01
C VAL A 144 5.32 4.68 31.92
N SER A 145 5.34 4.14 30.72
CA SER A 145 5.20 2.70 30.47
C SER A 145 6.48 2.13 29.89
N SER A 146 6.73 0.86 30.17
CA SER A 146 7.89 0.16 29.62
C SER A 146 7.48 -1.18 29.00
N LEU A 147 8.28 -1.65 28.05
CA LEU A 147 8.10 -2.92 27.36
C LEU A 147 9.27 -3.85 27.66
N ARG A 148 8.97 -5.12 27.87
CA ARG A 148 9.96 -6.21 27.95
C ARG A 148 9.79 -7.14 26.75
N TYR A 149 10.86 -7.83 26.42
CA TYR A 149 10.90 -8.70 25.26
C TYR A 149 11.52 -10.06 25.55
N ALA A 150 10.90 -11.10 25.01
CA ALA A 150 11.47 -12.43 24.94
C ALA A 150 11.14 -13.08 23.59
N GLN A 151 11.92 -14.08 23.23
CA GLN A 151 11.58 -14.98 22.13
C GLN A 151 11.01 -16.27 22.69
N SER A 152 10.04 -16.83 21.97
CA SER A 152 9.42 -18.10 22.30
C SER A 152 9.09 -18.86 21.00
N SER A 153 8.60 -20.06 21.14
CA SER A 153 8.01 -20.81 20.04
C SER A 153 6.64 -21.35 20.45
N LEU A 154 5.71 -21.33 19.53
CA LEU A 154 4.47 -22.11 19.60
C LEU A 154 4.82 -23.53 19.21
N ARG A 155 4.80 -24.46 20.15
CA ARG A 155 4.95 -25.88 19.81
C ARG A 155 3.69 -26.35 19.12
N SER A 156 3.89 -26.87 17.93
CA SER A 156 3.09 -27.80 17.13
C SER A 156 1.60 -28.00 17.50
N VAL A 157 0.89 -26.93 17.86
CA VAL A 157 -0.56 -26.95 17.76
C VAL A 157 -0.89 -26.38 16.38
N ALA A 158 -1.03 -27.32 15.44
CA ALA A 158 -1.71 -27.12 14.17
C ALA A 158 -1.49 -25.77 13.46
N LEU A 159 -0.25 -25.39 13.22
CA LEU A 159 0.02 -24.54 12.07
C LEU A 159 -0.34 -25.38 10.84
N LYS A 160 -1.40 -25.01 10.11
CA LYS A 160 -1.80 -25.64 8.85
C LYS A 160 -0.70 -25.64 7.78
N THR A 161 0.45 -25.12 8.08
CA THR A 161 1.68 -25.03 7.25
C THR A 161 2.76 -26.01 7.70
N GLY A 162 2.46 -27.20 8.15
CA GLY A 162 3.28 -28.41 8.12
C GLY A 162 4.82 -28.38 8.43
N THR A 163 5.37 -27.29 8.95
CA THR A 163 6.82 -27.18 9.15
C THR A 163 7.14 -26.56 10.52
N GLY A 164 7.46 -27.39 11.49
CA GLY A 164 8.23 -27.03 12.67
C GLY A 164 7.63 -25.98 13.64
N ASP A 165 8.31 -25.78 14.75
CA ASP A 165 7.96 -24.76 15.75
C ASP A 165 8.03 -23.35 15.14
N THR A 166 6.95 -22.58 15.26
CA THR A 166 6.94 -21.18 14.80
C THR A 166 7.53 -20.27 15.87
N GLY A 167 8.64 -19.63 15.53
CA GLY A 167 9.21 -18.60 16.38
C GLY A 167 8.24 -17.41 16.54
N ILE A 168 7.97 -17.03 17.78
CA ILE A 168 7.13 -15.89 18.14
C ILE A 168 7.88 -14.90 19.01
N SER A 169 7.48 -13.64 18.91
CA SER A 169 7.93 -12.58 19.81
C SER A 169 6.94 -12.45 20.96
N VAL A 170 7.45 -12.47 22.18
CA VAL A 170 6.67 -12.23 23.39
C VAL A 170 7.01 -10.84 23.90
N LEU A 171 6.02 -9.95 23.89
CA LEU A 171 6.12 -8.61 24.48
C LEU A 171 5.39 -8.59 25.82
N ALA A 172 6.00 -8.01 26.81
CA ALA A 172 5.31 -7.79 28.07
C ALA A 172 5.07 -6.31 28.28
N ILE A 173 3.83 -6.01 28.64
CA ILE A 173 3.31 -4.68 28.91
C ILE A 173 2.89 -4.58 30.37
N ASP A 174 2.92 -3.37 30.90
CA ASP A 174 2.24 -3.04 32.15
C ASP A 174 0.76 -2.82 31.85
N PRO A 175 -0.15 -3.71 32.27
CA PRO A 175 -1.55 -3.63 31.88
C PRO A 175 -2.30 -2.41 32.45
N VAL A 176 -1.71 -1.71 33.43
CA VAL A 176 -2.29 -0.50 34.05
C VAL A 176 -1.74 0.77 33.41
N GLU A 177 -0.44 0.84 33.14
CA GLU A 177 0.21 2.04 32.62
C GLU A 177 0.17 2.09 31.08
N TYR A 178 0.31 0.95 30.40
CA TYR A 178 0.34 0.91 28.95
C TYR A 178 -0.89 1.53 28.26
N PRO A 179 -2.14 1.26 28.72
CA PRO A 179 -3.34 1.86 28.09
C PRO A 179 -3.44 3.37 28.22
N LYS A 180 -2.69 4.01 29.13
CA LYS A 180 -2.64 5.46 29.29
C LYS A 180 -1.80 6.15 28.22
N LEU A 181 -0.85 5.42 27.63
CA LEU A 181 0.15 5.94 26.68
C LEU A 181 -0.03 5.41 25.27
N SER A 182 -0.56 4.20 25.13
CA SER A 182 -0.67 3.50 23.86
C SER A 182 -2.02 2.83 23.72
N GLN A 183 -2.48 2.71 22.47
CA GLN A 183 -3.69 1.96 22.13
C GLN A 183 -3.35 0.80 21.20
N MET A 184 -3.94 -0.36 21.48
CA MET A 184 -3.95 -1.50 20.57
C MET A 184 -5.19 -1.46 19.68
N ASP A 185 -5.08 -1.94 18.46
CA ASP A 185 -6.22 -2.15 17.57
C ASP A 185 -6.86 -3.51 17.86
N PHE A 186 -7.97 -3.51 18.60
CA PHE A 186 -8.69 -4.71 18.99
C PHE A 186 -9.58 -5.19 17.84
N GLN A 187 -9.26 -6.37 17.33
CA GLN A 187 -10.05 -7.06 16.29
C GLN A 187 -11.13 -7.92 16.91
N LYS A 188 -10.82 -8.59 18.04
CA LYS A 188 -11.76 -9.38 18.85
C LYS A 188 -11.49 -9.19 20.34
N GLY A 189 -12.53 -9.12 21.14
CA GLY A 189 -12.46 -8.72 22.54
C GLY A 189 -12.50 -7.19 22.69
N ASN A 190 -12.43 -6.70 23.92
CA ASN A 190 -12.36 -5.26 24.21
C ASN A 190 -11.14 -4.93 25.08
N ALA A 191 -10.69 -3.68 25.00
CA ALA A 191 -9.47 -3.23 25.68
C ALA A 191 -9.58 -3.35 27.20
N GLN A 192 -10.69 -2.94 27.79
CA GLN A 192 -10.86 -2.91 29.24
C GLN A 192 -10.81 -4.31 29.84
N GLU A 193 -11.53 -5.26 29.26
CA GLU A 193 -11.53 -6.67 29.73
C GLU A 193 -10.17 -7.32 29.53
N ALA A 194 -9.54 -7.10 28.36
CA ALA A 194 -8.25 -7.67 28.05
C ALA A 194 -7.13 -7.19 28.99
N PHE A 195 -7.05 -5.87 29.23
CA PHE A 195 -6.06 -5.33 30.16
C PHE A 195 -6.36 -5.71 31.62
N SER A 196 -7.63 -5.78 32.02
CA SER A 196 -8.01 -6.29 33.34
C SER A 196 -7.61 -7.76 33.53
N ALA A 197 -7.82 -8.59 32.50
CA ALA A 197 -7.40 -9.99 32.51
C ALA A 197 -5.87 -10.14 32.58
N LEU A 198 -5.11 -9.30 31.83
CA LEU A 198 -3.64 -9.29 31.91
C LEU A 198 -3.12 -8.82 33.29
N ALA A 199 -3.88 -7.97 33.98
CA ALA A 199 -3.52 -7.51 35.34
C ALA A 199 -3.80 -8.56 36.42
N ALA A 200 -4.64 -9.55 36.13
CA ALA A 200 -4.89 -10.66 37.04
C ALA A 200 -3.64 -11.55 37.16
N ASP A 201 -3.50 -12.24 38.29
CA ASP A 201 -2.39 -13.19 38.55
C ASP A 201 -2.66 -14.54 37.83
N GLU A 202 -2.91 -14.45 36.51
CA GLU A 202 -3.20 -15.57 35.64
C GLU A 202 -2.36 -15.47 34.35
N ARG A 203 -2.18 -16.61 33.66
CA ARG A 203 -1.49 -16.67 32.36
C ARG A 203 -2.45 -16.31 31.25
N ASN A 204 -2.72 -15.02 31.10
CA ASN A 204 -3.52 -14.45 30.03
C ASN A 204 -2.62 -13.83 28.96
N VAL A 205 -3.09 -13.88 27.69
CA VAL A 205 -2.34 -13.40 26.53
C VAL A 205 -3.25 -12.70 25.53
N ILE A 206 -2.76 -11.59 24.96
CA ILE A 206 -3.34 -10.97 23.76
C ILE A 206 -2.50 -11.46 22.57
N VAL A 207 -3.14 -11.92 21.51
CA VAL A 207 -2.48 -12.45 20.31
C VAL A 207 -2.62 -11.45 19.16
N ASN A 208 -1.52 -11.23 18.41
CA ASN A 208 -1.56 -10.39 17.21
C ASN A 208 -2.51 -10.98 16.17
N GLY A 209 -3.30 -10.12 15.50
CA GLY A 209 -4.32 -10.52 14.55
C GLY A 209 -3.79 -11.33 13.37
N ILE A 210 -2.60 -11.02 12.87
CA ILE A 210 -1.97 -11.76 11.76
C ILE A 210 -1.58 -13.16 12.23
N LEU A 211 -0.97 -13.28 13.43
CA LEU A 211 -0.66 -14.57 14.02
C LEU A 211 -1.94 -15.39 14.25
N ALA A 212 -2.96 -14.79 14.84
CA ALA A 212 -4.22 -15.46 15.09
C ALA A 212 -4.89 -15.97 13.81
N ALA A 213 -4.91 -15.16 12.74
CA ALA A 213 -5.47 -15.55 11.45
C ALA A 213 -4.67 -16.68 10.78
N SER A 214 -3.33 -16.62 10.80
CA SER A 214 -2.47 -17.63 10.18
C SER A 214 -2.50 -18.97 10.90
N THR A 215 -2.78 -18.97 12.21
CA THR A 215 -2.82 -20.17 13.06
C THR A 215 -4.22 -20.61 13.45
N ASN A 216 -5.27 -19.90 12.99
CA ASN A 216 -6.68 -20.13 13.31
C ASN A 216 -6.97 -20.14 14.82
N LEU A 217 -6.35 -19.20 15.56
CA LEU A 217 -6.55 -19.04 16.99
C LEU A 217 -7.72 -18.10 17.29
N HIS A 218 -8.45 -18.39 18.34
CA HIS A 218 -9.65 -17.65 18.75
C HIS A 218 -9.54 -17.20 20.21
N VAL A 219 -10.33 -16.20 20.58
CA VAL A 219 -10.47 -15.80 22.00
C VAL A 219 -11.05 -16.95 22.80
N GLY A 220 -10.42 -17.25 23.94
CA GLY A 220 -10.75 -18.38 24.79
C GLY A 220 -9.87 -19.61 24.60
N ASP A 221 -9.16 -19.71 23.47
CA ASP A 221 -8.20 -20.81 23.24
C ASP A 221 -7.00 -20.70 24.21
N VAL A 222 -6.36 -21.84 24.44
CA VAL A 222 -5.12 -21.92 25.25
C VAL A 222 -3.96 -22.24 24.35
N ILE A 223 -2.89 -21.46 24.46
CA ILE A 223 -1.65 -21.65 23.69
C ILE A 223 -0.48 -22.02 24.59
N PRO A 224 0.26 -23.11 24.26
CA PRO A 224 1.47 -23.48 24.98
C PRO A 224 2.66 -22.63 24.51
N LEU A 225 3.20 -21.80 25.40
CA LEU A 225 4.40 -21.01 25.16
C LEU A 225 5.63 -21.73 25.73
N ALA A 226 6.66 -21.89 24.91
CA ALA A 226 7.95 -22.39 25.38
C ALA A 226 8.65 -21.30 26.17
N THR A 227 8.92 -21.56 27.45
CA THR A 227 9.62 -20.65 28.38
C THR A 227 10.85 -21.32 28.96
N PRO A 228 11.81 -20.55 29.51
CA PRO A 228 12.93 -21.13 30.26
C PRO A 228 12.52 -22.05 31.41
N SER A 229 11.33 -21.82 31.98
CA SER A 229 10.73 -22.63 33.05
C SER A 229 9.94 -23.84 32.56
N GLY A 230 9.98 -24.14 31.28
CA GLY A 230 9.18 -25.20 30.63
C GLY A 230 8.03 -24.63 29.78
N ILE A 231 7.14 -25.51 29.36
CA ILE A 231 5.95 -25.10 28.58
C ILE A 231 4.91 -24.54 29.55
N GLN A 232 4.41 -23.34 29.28
CA GLN A 232 3.37 -22.68 30.06
C GLN A 232 2.17 -22.42 29.20
N ASP A 233 1.00 -22.76 29.72
CA ASP A 233 -0.28 -22.59 29.01
C ASP A 233 -0.85 -21.17 29.26
N TYR A 234 -1.10 -20.44 28.20
CA TYR A 234 -1.66 -19.09 28.22
C TYR A 234 -3.04 -19.05 27.55
N ARG A 235 -4.01 -18.43 28.22
CA ARG A 235 -5.38 -18.26 27.69
C ARG A 235 -5.45 -16.98 26.85
N ILE A 236 -5.97 -17.08 25.63
CA ILE A 236 -6.18 -15.93 24.75
C ILE A 236 -7.41 -15.13 25.24
N VAL A 237 -7.17 -13.89 25.68
CA VAL A 237 -8.23 -12.99 26.18
C VAL A 237 -8.69 -12.00 25.13
N ALA A 238 -7.84 -11.68 24.14
CA ALA A 238 -8.20 -10.82 23.02
C ALA A 238 -7.29 -11.07 21.82
N ILE A 239 -7.76 -10.63 20.64
CA ILE A 239 -6.96 -10.53 19.44
C ILE A 239 -6.81 -9.06 19.12
N ALA A 240 -5.58 -8.54 19.21
CA ALA A 240 -5.26 -7.14 18.98
C ALA A 240 -3.83 -6.99 18.45
N GLY A 241 -3.57 -5.90 17.76
CA GLY A 241 -2.25 -5.57 17.25
C GLY A 241 -1.81 -4.18 17.66
N GLU A 242 -0.50 -3.99 17.73
CA GLU A 242 0.14 -2.69 17.86
C GLU A 242 1.28 -2.58 16.83
N VAL A 243 1.71 -1.37 16.53
CA VAL A 243 2.72 -1.14 15.49
C VAL A 243 4.09 -0.84 16.03
N LEU A 244 4.18 -0.53 17.31
CA LEU A 244 5.44 -0.13 17.94
C LEU A 244 6.54 -1.18 17.77
N SER A 245 6.19 -2.46 17.89
CA SER A 245 7.14 -3.56 17.75
C SER A 245 7.37 -4.05 16.33
N MET A 246 6.47 -3.74 15.39
CA MET A 246 6.50 -4.16 13.99
C MET A 246 6.67 -5.67 13.74
N LYS A 247 6.40 -6.49 14.75
CA LYS A 247 6.54 -7.94 14.64
C LYS A 247 5.20 -8.60 14.40
N ILE A 248 5.12 -9.34 13.31
CA ILE A 248 3.89 -9.98 12.85
C ILE A 248 3.49 -11.14 13.76
N ASN A 249 4.47 -11.98 14.14
CA ASN A 249 4.24 -13.12 15.03
C ASN A 249 4.47 -12.70 16.47
N THR A 250 3.52 -11.98 17.06
CA THR A 250 3.67 -11.40 18.39
C THR A 250 2.51 -11.77 19.31
N VAL A 251 2.85 -12.00 20.56
CA VAL A 251 1.89 -12.13 21.66
C VAL A 251 2.25 -11.15 22.79
N TYR A 252 1.24 -10.71 23.54
CA TYR A 252 1.41 -9.72 24.61
C TYR A 252 0.95 -10.33 25.92
N ILE A 253 1.85 -10.33 26.92
CA ILE A 253 1.61 -10.82 28.27
C ILE A 253 1.85 -9.72 29.31
N SER A 254 1.52 -9.97 30.57
CA SER A 254 1.86 -9.06 31.66
C SER A 254 3.37 -9.04 31.96
N GLN A 255 3.87 -7.92 32.47
CA GLN A 255 5.27 -7.85 32.98
C GLN A 255 5.53 -8.79 34.13
N ALA A 256 4.50 -9.15 34.91
CA ALA A 256 4.60 -10.15 35.98
C ALA A 256 4.90 -11.53 35.39
N ASN A 257 4.13 -11.97 34.38
CA ASN A 257 4.35 -13.26 33.71
C ASN A 257 5.69 -13.31 32.97
N MET A 258 6.15 -12.18 32.38
CA MET A 258 7.46 -12.11 31.78
C MET A 258 8.59 -12.38 32.81
N LYS A 259 8.43 -11.85 34.01
CA LYS A 259 9.39 -12.08 35.08
C LYS A 259 9.35 -13.52 35.60
N SER A 260 8.14 -14.06 35.86
CA SER A 260 8.00 -15.41 36.43
C SER A 260 8.36 -16.53 35.47
N ASP A 261 7.89 -16.45 34.24
CA ASP A 261 7.96 -17.55 33.28
C ASP A 261 9.18 -17.44 32.35
N PHE A 262 9.59 -16.21 31.96
CA PHE A 262 10.72 -15.96 31.08
C PHE A 262 11.99 -15.49 31.78
N ASN A 263 11.93 -15.24 33.09
CA ASN A 263 13.04 -14.72 33.91
C ASN A 263 13.66 -13.43 33.30
N LYS A 264 12.81 -12.58 32.70
CA LYS A 264 13.19 -11.29 32.12
C LYS A 264 12.55 -10.15 32.90
N SER A 265 13.40 -9.26 33.43
CA SER A 265 13.01 -8.09 34.22
C SER A 265 13.50 -6.78 33.62
N GLU A 266 14.36 -6.85 32.60
CA GLU A 266 14.92 -5.70 31.93
C GLU A 266 13.91 -5.12 30.92
N ASP A 267 13.73 -3.80 31.00
CA ASP A 267 12.88 -3.05 30.08
C ASP A 267 13.71 -2.61 28.86
N ILE A 268 13.18 -2.84 27.66
CA ILE A 268 13.87 -2.58 26.39
C ILE A 268 13.40 -1.31 25.69
N LEU A 269 12.29 -0.75 26.14
CA LEU A 269 11.69 0.46 25.58
C LEU A 269 10.89 1.16 26.66
N TYR A 270 10.93 2.50 26.66
CA TYR A 270 10.11 3.32 27.55
C TYR A 270 9.30 4.31 26.72
N GLN A 271 8.03 4.44 27.09
CA GLN A 271 7.09 5.43 26.59
C GLN A 271 6.85 6.46 27.69
N VAL A 272 6.92 7.73 27.38
CA VAL A 272 6.82 8.83 28.33
C VAL A 272 5.80 9.84 27.83
N ASN A 273 4.80 10.15 28.66
CA ASN A 273 3.91 11.28 28.47
C ASN A 273 4.18 12.35 29.49
N LEU A 274 4.13 13.58 29.06
CA LEU A 274 4.25 14.73 29.94
C LEU A 274 2.90 15.01 30.63
N ALA A 275 2.99 15.60 31.82
CA ALA A 275 1.82 16.12 32.48
C ALA A 275 1.24 17.32 31.71
N PRO A 276 -0.08 17.55 31.73
CA PRO A 276 -0.67 18.70 31.08
C PRO A 276 -0.04 20.02 31.53
N GLY A 277 0.41 20.83 30.57
CA GLY A 277 1.08 22.11 30.84
C GLY A 277 2.56 22.03 31.22
N ALA A 278 3.18 20.87 31.15
CA ALA A 278 4.62 20.73 31.39
C ALA A 278 5.43 21.41 30.29
N ASP A 279 6.61 21.92 30.64
CA ASP A 279 7.59 22.48 29.72
C ASP A 279 8.31 21.35 28.99
N ALA A 280 7.90 21.08 27.75
CA ALA A 280 8.44 19.97 26.95
C ALA A 280 9.96 20.11 26.71
N ALA A 281 10.47 21.35 26.51
CA ALA A 281 11.90 21.55 26.24
C ALA A 281 12.76 21.22 27.48
N LYS A 282 12.30 21.60 28.68
CA LYS A 282 13.00 21.23 29.92
C LYS A 282 12.91 19.73 30.19
N ALA A 283 11.73 19.12 29.98
CA ALA A 283 11.57 17.68 30.15
C ALA A 283 12.49 16.90 29.21
N GLU A 284 12.60 17.31 27.95
CA GLU A 284 13.51 16.72 26.97
C GLU A 284 14.98 16.83 27.39
N GLN A 285 15.38 17.99 27.90
CA GLN A 285 16.73 18.19 28.41
C GLN A 285 17.05 17.26 29.59
N TRP A 286 16.15 17.14 30.57
CA TRP A 286 16.36 16.24 31.71
C TRP A 286 16.32 14.76 31.34
N LEU A 287 15.41 14.37 30.44
CA LEU A 287 15.39 13.00 29.89
C LEU A 287 16.68 12.71 29.11
N GLY A 288 17.18 13.69 28.33
CA GLY A 288 18.44 13.58 27.60
C GLY A 288 19.63 13.31 28.55
N GLN A 289 19.73 14.06 29.64
CA GLN A 289 20.77 13.85 30.65
C GLN A 289 20.71 12.43 31.28
N ILE A 290 19.50 11.90 31.52
CA ILE A 290 19.38 10.52 32.02
C ILE A 290 19.86 9.52 30.97
N VAL A 291 19.56 9.74 29.69
CA VAL A 291 19.94 8.83 28.60
C VAL A 291 21.44 8.82 28.35
N GLU A 292 22.18 9.87 28.67
CA GLU A 292 23.65 9.89 28.59
C GLU A 292 24.31 8.75 29.41
N ASP A 293 23.71 8.39 30.54
CA ASP A 293 24.15 7.25 31.39
C ASP A 293 23.76 5.88 30.78
N TYR A 294 22.92 5.85 29.73
CA TYR A 294 22.37 4.62 29.16
C TYR A 294 22.59 4.62 27.62
N PRO A 295 23.80 4.44 27.13
CA PRO A 295 24.17 4.57 25.71
C PRO A 295 23.46 3.53 24.81
N GLN A 296 22.84 2.49 25.38
CA GLN A 296 22.02 1.54 24.67
C GLN A 296 20.63 2.09 24.26
N PHE A 297 20.24 3.27 24.76
CA PHE A 297 18.99 3.93 24.41
C PHE A 297 19.27 5.27 23.73
N ARG A 298 18.36 5.67 22.86
CA ARG A 298 18.24 7.04 22.36
C ARG A 298 16.90 7.63 22.78
N LEU A 299 16.92 8.92 23.09
CA LEU A 299 15.70 9.70 23.29
C LEU A 299 15.23 10.23 21.94
N ILE A 300 13.96 10.05 21.65
CA ILE A 300 13.32 10.61 20.45
C ILE A 300 11.88 11.01 20.79
N SER A 301 11.41 12.12 20.23
CA SER A 301 9.98 12.45 20.36
C SER A 301 9.13 11.48 19.51
N GLY A 302 7.92 11.17 19.97
CA GLY A 302 7.02 10.27 19.24
C GLY A 302 6.76 10.72 17.81
N ARG A 303 6.62 12.04 17.58
CA ARG A 303 6.47 12.61 16.23
C ARG A 303 7.69 12.40 15.35
N ALA A 304 8.89 12.59 15.91
CA ALA A 304 10.14 12.39 15.17
C ALA A 304 10.34 10.90 14.81
N TYR A 305 9.97 10.00 15.72
CA TYR A 305 10.02 8.56 15.47
C TYR A 305 9.08 8.14 14.32
N VAL A 306 7.84 8.60 14.33
CA VAL A 306 6.90 8.35 13.22
C VAL A 306 7.44 8.89 11.90
N LYS A 307 8.01 10.10 11.90
CA LYS A 307 8.62 10.70 10.71
C LYS A 307 9.82 9.89 10.19
N GLU A 308 10.73 9.47 11.08
CA GLU A 308 11.88 8.61 10.75
C GLU A 308 11.44 7.28 10.16
N PHE A 309 10.41 6.67 10.74
CA PHE A 309 9.83 5.45 10.26
C PHE A 309 9.18 5.61 8.88
N MET A 310 8.36 6.63 8.71
CA MET A 310 7.72 6.91 7.41
C MET A 310 8.75 7.21 6.31
N ALA A 311 9.86 7.89 6.62
CA ALA A 311 10.92 8.16 5.66
C ALA A 311 11.55 6.89 5.06
N GLN A 312 11.60 5.78 5.81
CA GLN A 312 12.05 4.50 5.27
C GLN A 312 11.08 3.95 4.23
N TYR A 313 9.77 4.15 4.43
CA TYR A 313 8.75 3.73 3.47
C TYR A 313 8.72 4.59 2.20
N GLU A 314 9.07 5.88 2.30
CA GLU A 314 9.15 6.75 1.11
C GLU A 314 10.12 6.20 0.07
N SER A 315 11.26 5.67 0.47
CA SER A 315 12.23 5.04 -0.44
C SER A 315 11.68 3.77 -1.10
N ILE A 316 10.94 2.95 -0.35
CA ILE A 316 10.29 1.74 -0.87
C ILE A 316 9.19 2.14 -1.85
N ILE A 317 8.37 3.13 -1.49
CA ILE A 317 7.30 3.65 -2.35
C ILE A 317 7.89 4.23 -3.64
N ALA A 318 8.98 4.99 -3.57
CA ALA A 318 9.67 5.51 -4.74
C ALA A 318 10.18 4.38 -5.65
N GLY A 319 10.77 3.33 -5.09
CA GLY A 319 11.16 2.12 -5.81
C GLY A 319 9.97 1.43 -6.51
N PHE A 320 8.83 1.35 -5.84
CA PHE A 320 7.59 0.84 -6.45
C PHE A 320 7.11 1.69 -7.62
N TYR A 321 7.16 3.03 -7.52
CA TYR A 321 6.79 3.88 -8.65
C TYR A 321 7.71 3.69 -9.87
N VAL A 322 9.01 3.51 -9.65
CA VAL A 322 9.93 3.16 -10.73
C VAL A 322 9.55 1.82 -11.37
N LEU A 323 9.28 0.79 -10.56
CA LEU A 323 8.81 -0.50 -11.06
C LEU A 323 7.51 -0.38 -11.86
N LEU A 324 6.54 0.39 -11.35
CA LEU A 324 5.26 0.63 -12.03
C LEU A 324 5.46 1.38 -13.36
N ALA A 325 6.40 2.32 -13.44
CA ALA A 325 6.76 3.00 -14.68
C ALA A 325 7.34 2.01 -15.71
N VAL A 326 8.20 1.08 -15.27
CA VAL A 326 8.71 0.00 -16.13
C VAL A 326 7.59 -0.92 -16.61
N LEU A 327 6.65 -1.29 -15.75
CA LEU A 327 5.49 -2.12 -16.12
C LEU A 327 4.52 -1.40 -17.08
N ALA A 328 4.48 -0.08 -17.07
CA ALA A 328 3.69 0.70 -18.02
C ALA A 328 4.36 0.81 -19.41
N PHE A 329 5.67 0.56 -19.52
CA PHE A 329 6.42 0.74 -20.77
C PHE A 329 5.94 -0.12 -21.96
N PRO A 330 5.51 -1.39 -21.81
CA PRO A 330 4.92 -2.16 -22.90
C PRO A 330 3.72 -1.47 -23.56
N SER A 331 2.97 -0.65 -22.83
CA SER A 331 1.83 0.10 -23.40
C SER A 331 2.28 1.16 -24.41
N LEU A 332 3.41 1.83 -24.18
CA LEU A 332 4.02 2.75 -25.13
C LEU A 332 4.37 2.04 -26.44
N ILE A 333 4.97 0.85 -26.36
CA ILE A 333 5.34 0.04 -27.54
C ILE A 333 4.09 -0.40 -28.29
N ALA A 334 3.02 -0.77 -27.58
CA ALA A 334 1.76 -1.18 -28.20
C ALA A 334 1.12 -0.03 -29.02
N ILE A 335 1.07 1.18 -28.46
CA ILE A 335 0.56 2.38 -29.16
C ILE A 335 1.45 2.67 -30.38
N LEU A 336 2.76 2.70 -30.22
CA LEU A 336 3.73 2.97 -31.28
C LEU A 336 3.56 1.99 -32.44
N ASN A 337 3.50 0.68 -32.17
CA ASN A 337 3.33 -0.36 -33.19
C ASN A 337 2.01 -0.18 -33.95
N THR A 338 0.91 0.09 -33.23
CA THR A 338 -0.40 0.29 -33.85
C THR A 338 -0.40 1.49 -34.78
N LEU A 339 0.20 2.60 -34.37
CA LEU A 339 0.30 3.81 -35.18
C LEU A 339 1.22 3.59 -36.39
N ALA A 340 2.37 2.93 -36.22
CA ALA A 340 3.29 2.65 -37.30
C ALA A 340 2.64 1.79 -38.39
N ILE A 341 1.96 0.70 -38.01
CA ILE A 341 1.23 -0.14 -38.94
C ILE A 341 0.09 0.65 -39.59
N GLY A 342 -0.66 1.46 -38.80
CA GLY A 342 -1.73 2.32 -39.35
C GLY A 342 -1.25 3.34 -40.37
N VAL A 343 -0.06 3.90 -40.24
CA VAL A 343 0.56 4.78 -41.21
C VAL A 343 0.91 4.02 -42.47
N ILE A 344 1.48 2.83 -42.38
CA ILE A 344 1.84 1.98 -43.54
C ILE A 344 0.58 1.60 -44.34
N GLU A 345 -0.45 1.10 -43.65
CA GLU A 345 -1.70 0.68 -44.32
C GLU A 345 -2.43 1.83 -45.02
N ARG A 346 -2.33 3.05 -44.49
CA ARG A 346 -2.98 4.25 -45.03
C ARG A 346 -2.04 5.15 -45.84
N THR A 347 -0.90 4.61 -46.30
CA THR A 347 0.12 5.35 -47.06
C THR A 347 -0.50 6.06 -48.25
N ARG A 348 -1.35 5.37 -49.04
CA ARG A 348 -2.03 5.91 -50.23
C ARG A 348 -3.04 7.00 -49.86
N GLU A 349 -3.82 6.84 -48.80
CA GLU A 349 -4.76 7.84 -48.31
C GLU A 349 -4.03 9.12 -47.87
N ILE A 350 -2.93 8.98 -47.13
CA ILE A 350 -2.08 10.10 -46.70
C ILE A 350 -1.48 10.82 -47.93
N GLY A 351 -1.02 10.04 -48.92
CA GLY A 351 -0.51 10.57 -50.17
C GLY A 351 -1.57 11.38 -50.96
N MET A 352 -2.80 10.86 -51.06
CA MET A 352 -3.93 11.57 -51.68
C MET A 352 -4.28 12.85 -50.93
N LEU A 353 -4.40 12.81 -49.60
CA LEU A 353 -4.65 14.00 -48.79
C LEU A 353 -3.60 15.08 -49.01
N ARG A 354 -2.33 14.72 -49.11
CA ARG A 354 -1.26 15.65 -49.42
C ARG A 354 -1.28 16.15 -50.85
N ALA A 355 -1.71 15.35 -51.83
CA ALA A 355 -1.85 15.73 -53.21
C ALA A 355 -2.96 16.80 -53.41
N ILE A 356 -4.04 16.76 -52.62
CA ILE A 356 -5.12 17.73 -52.61
C ILE A 356 -4.86 18.95 -51.72
N GLY A 357 -3.64 19.07 -51.12
CA GLY A 357 -3.21 20.29 -50.45
C GLY A 357 -3.02 20.20 -48.94
N ALA A 358 -3.16 19.03 -48.29
CA ALA A 358 -2.88 18.89 -46.89
C ALA A 358 -1.37 19.13 -46.57
N THR A 359 -1.09 19.96 -45.59
CA THR A 359 0.27 20.28 -45.18
C THR A 359 0.90 19.16 -44.37
N ARG A 360 2.25 19.13 -44.30
CA ARG A 360 2.97 18.19 -43.42
C ARG A 360 2.55 18.31 -41.96
N GLY A 361 2.31 19.54 -41.49
CA GLY A 361 1.85 19.81 -40.14
C GLY A 361 0.48 19.24 -39.82
N GLN A 362 -0.46 19.32 -40.77
CA GLN A 362 -1.80 18.73 -40.59
C GLN A 362 -1.74 17.20 -40.50
N VAL A 363 -0.96 16.54 -41.35
CA VAL A 363 -0.76 15.08 -41.28
C VAL A 363 -0.13 14.69 -39.91
N TRP A 364 0.89 15.42 -39.49
CA TRP A 364 1.54 15.19 -38.19
C TRP A 364 0.54 15.33 -37.04
N LYS A 365 -0.24 16.43 -37.00
CA LYS A 365 -1.25 16.69 -35.97
C LYS A 365 -2.35 15.62 -35.94
N THR A 366 -2.78 15.11 -37.10
CA THR A 366 -3.79 14.04 -37.17
C THR A 366 -3.29 12.76 -36.49
N ILE A 367 -2.02 12.35 -36.73
CA ILE A 367 -1.46 11.14 -36.14
C ILE A 367 -1.23 11.33 -34.64
N VAL A 368 -0.77 12.50 -34.20
CA VAL A 368 -0.64 12.81 -32.78
C VAL A 368 -2.01 12.81 -32.08
N ALA A 369 -3.04 13.37 -32.73
CA ALA A 369 -4.40 13.34 -32.21
C ALA A 369 -4.95 11.91 -32.09
N GLU A 370 -4.69 11.04 -33.07
CA GLU A 370 -5.05 9.62 -33.04
C GLU A 370 -4.35 8.89 -31.87
N ALA A 371 -3.07 9.15 -31.65
CA ALA A 371 -2.31 8.60 -30.52
C ALA A 371 -2.86 9.05 -29.17
N LEU A 372 -3.18 10.35 -29.05
CA LEU A 372 -3.76 10.91 -27.82
C LEU A 372 -5.13 10.32 -27.52
N LEU A 373 -5.97 10.09 -28.56
CA LEU A 373 -7.26 9.41 -28.39
C LEU A 373 -7.10 7.97 -27.90
N LEU A 374 -6.18 7.19 -28.51
CA LEU A 374 -5.90 5.82 -28.10
C LEU A 374 -5.39 5.78 -26.64
N SER A 375 -4.47 6.67 -26.31
CA SER A 375 -3.93 6.78 -24.96
C SER A 375 -4.98 7.23 -23.94
N ALA A 376 -5.83 8.21 -24.29
CA ALA A 376 -6.91 8.67 -23.42
C ALA A 376 -7.93 7.55 -23.14
N LEU A 377 -8.29 6.76 -24.17
CA LEU A 377 -9.12 5.57 -24.00
C LEU A 377 -8.51 4.57 -23.01
N GLY A 378 -7.25 4.19 -23.25
CA GLY A 378 -6.53 3.25 -22.37
C GLY A 378 -6.38 3.80 -20.95
N THR A 379 -6.12 5.10 -20.80
CA THR A 379 -5.98 5.76 -19.50
C THR A 379 -7.32 5.79 -18.75
N ALA A 380 -8.41 6.17 -19.38
CA ALA A 380 -9.72 6.22 -18.75
C ALA A 380 -10.13 4.83 -18.22
N PHE A 381 -10.01 3.80 -19.06
CA PHE A 381 -10.30 2.43 -18.64
C PHE A 381 -9.29 1.89 -17.61
N GLY A 382 -8.01 2.26 -17.74
CA GLY A 382 -6.97 1.90 -16.80
C GLY A 382 -7.23 2.47 -15.40
N ILE A 383 -7.63 3.73 -15.31
CA ILE A 383 -8.01 4.36 -14.04
C ILE A 383 -9.23 3.66 -13.43
N LEU A 384 -10.29 3.42 -14.20
CA LEU A 384 -11.49 2.74 -13.70
C LEU A 384 -11.19 1.32 -13.20
N ALA A 385 -10.43 0.56 -13.98
CA ALA A 385 -10.01 -0.78 -13.62
C ALA A 385 -9.09 -0.79 -12.39
N GLY A 386 -8.14 0.14 -12.33
CA GLY A 386 -7.20 0.25 -11.21
C GLY A 386 -7.86 0.67 -9.91
N LEU A 387 -8.80 1.62 -9.95
CA LEU A 387 -9.60 2.01 -8.78
C LEU A 387 -10.43 0.83 -8.26
N TYR A 388 -11.07 0.11 -9.16
CA TYR A 388 -11.82 -1.09 -8.80
C TYR A 388 -10.91 -2.16 -8.17
N LEU A 389 -9.76 -2.46 -8.79
CA LEU A 389 -8.82 -3.45 -8.27
C LEU A 389 -8.28 -3.09 -6.89
N SER A 390 -7.89 -1.81 -6.69
CA SER A 390 -7.39 -1.35 -5.39
C SER A 390 -8.46 -1.46 -4.30
N TYR A 391 -9.70 -1.07 -4.61
CA TYR A 391 -10.82 -1.18 -3.68
C TYR A 391 -11.10 -2.65 -3.30
N VAL A 392 -11.25 -3.51 -4.30
CA VAL A 392 -11.54 -4.94 -4.11
C VAL A 392 -10.41 -5.63 -3.33
N PHE A 393 -9.15 -5.28 -3.60
CA PHE A 393 -8.01 -5.83 -2.88
C PHE A 393 -8.03 -5.44 -1.39
N VAL A 394 -8.24 -4.14 -1.09
CA VAL A 394 -8.34 -3.65 0.29
C VAL A 394 -9.50 -4.33 1.03
N GLN A 395 -10.67 -4.40 0.41
CA GLN A 395 -11.83 -5.07 1.01
C GLN A 395 -11.60 -6.58 1.19
N GLY A 396 -10.90 -7.21 0.24
CA GLY A 396 -10.52 -8.63 0.35
C GLY A 396 -9.62 -8.90 1.57
N LEU A 397 -8.64 -8.05 1.83
CA LEU A 397 -7.78 -8.16 3.01
C LEU A 397 -8.57 -7.95 4.32
N ASN A 398 -9.52 -7.00 4.32
CA ASN A 398 -10.39 -6.74 5.47
C ASN A 398 -11.27 -7.95 5.80
N VAL A 399 -11.86 -8.55 4.78
CA VAL A 399 -12.76 -9.70 4.94
C VAL A 399 -12.00 -10.97 5.31
N ALA A 400 -10.77 -11.14 4.81
CA ALA A 400 -9.88 -12.23 5.22
C ALA A 400 -9.43 -12.13 6.69
N GLY A 401 -9.72 -11.00 7.37
CA GLY A 401 -9.41 -10.81 8.78
C GLY A 401 -7.95 -10.51 9.09
N TYR A 402 -7.12 -10.28 8.05
CA TYR A 402 -5.70 -9.95 8.25
C TYR A 402 -5.50 -8.57 8.87
N MET A 403 -6.31 -7.59 8.45
CA MET A 403 -6.18 -6.17 8.87
C MET A 403 -7.53 -5.47 8.71
N LYS A 404 -7.75 -4.37 9.45
CA LYS A 404 -8.84 -3.43 9.20
C LYS A 404 -8.27 -2.18 8.54
N MET A 405 -8.32 -2.14 7.20
CA MET A 405 -7.79 -1.03 6.40
C MET A 405 -8.92 -0.14 5.91
N ALA A 406 -8.80 1.17 6.11
CA ALA A 406 -9.62 2.12 5.38
C ALA A 406 -9.12 2.24 3.93
N TYR A 407 -10.02 2.18 2.96
CA TYR A 407 -9.65 2.45 1.59
C TYR A 407 -9.30 3.93 1.41
N THR A 408 -8.08 4.20 0.95
CA THR A 408 -7.62 5.55 0.62
C THR A 408 -7.61 5.73 -0.89
N PHE A 409 -8.32 6.75 -1.37
CA PHE A 409 -8.39 7.05 -2.80
C PHE A 409 -7.01 7.46 -3.33
N PRO A 410 -6.46 6.77 -4.36
CA PRO A 410 -5.10 7.00 -4.84
C PRO A 410 -5.01 8.19 -5.81
N LEU A 411 -5.26 9.41 -5.32
CA LEU A 411 -5.24 10.61 -6.17
C LEU A 411 -3.91 10.76 -6.91
N ALA A 412 -2.78 10.56 -6.22
CA ALA A 412 -1.46 10.63 -6.84
C ALA A 412 -1.28 9.55 -7.93
N GLY A 413 -1.77 8.33 -7.71
CA GLY A 413 -1.77 7.25 -8.71
C GLY A 413 -2.62 7.59 -9.94
N VAL A 414 -3.77 8.19 -9.75
CA VAL A 414 -4.65 8.66 -10.85
C VAL A 414 -3.98 9.77 -11.66
N LEU A 415 -3.39 10.76 -10.97
CA LEU A 415 -2.66 11.85 -11.64
C LEU A 415 -1.42 11.32 -12.38
N ALA A 416 -0.65 10.43 -11.75
CA ALA A 416 0.49 9.79 -12.40
C ALA A 416 0.09 8.98 -13.63
N ALA A 417 -0.96 8.16 -13.56
CA ALA A 417 -1.48 7.40 -14.69
C ALA A 417 -1.94 8.31 -15.83
N THR A 418 -2.60 9.42 -15.50
CA THR A 418 -3.03 10.42 -16.49
C THR A 418 -1.83 11.07 -17.17
N ALA A 419 -0.82 11.49 -16.41
CA ALA A 419 0.40 12.09 -16.93
C ALA A 419 1.18 11.09 -17.81
N VAL A 420 1.38 9.86 -17.34
CA VAL A 420 2.04 8.77 -18.10
C VAL A 420 1.28 8.48 -19.40
N GLY A 421 -0.05 8.36 -19.34
CA GLY A 421 -0.88 8.14 -20.52
C GLY A 421 -0.71 9.24 -21.56
N LEU A 422 -0.78 10.50 -21.17
CA LEU A 422 -0.58 11.64 -22.06
C LEU A 422 0.84 11.66 -22.67
N VAL A 423 1.87 11.48 -21.82
CA VAL A 423 3.26 11.44 -22.29
C VAL A 423 3.49 10.27 -23.25
N PHE A 424 2.98 9.07 -22.94
CA PHE A 424 3.12 7.91 -23.80
C PHE A 424 2.37 8.08 -25.12
N GLY A 425 1.17 8.72 -25.10
CA GLY A 425 0.45 9.04 -26.31
C GLY A 425 1.25 9.94 -27.25
N VAL A 426 1.88 10.99 -26.71
CA VAL A 426 2.73 11.90 -27.50
C VAL A 426 4.00 11.18 -27.98
N LEU A 427 4.73 10.51 -27.10
CA LEU A 427 5.99 9.83 -27.44
C LEU A 427 5.80 8.73 -28.50
N ALA A 428 4.72 7.93 -28.38
CA ALA A 428 4.39 6.89 -29.34
C ALA A 428 4.09 7.45 -30.73
N ALA A 429 3.55 8.67 -30.81
CA ALA A 429 3.23 9.31 -32.08
C ALA A 429 4.45 9.89 -32.82
N LEU A 430 5.53 10.24 -32.11
CA LEU A 430 6.64 11.03 -32.70
C LEU A 430 7.24 10.38 -33.95
N LEU A 431 7.56 9.10 -33.91
CA LEU A 431 8.16 8.37 -35.03
C LEU A 431 7.14 8.18 -36.19
N PRO A 432 5.94 7.61 -35.97
CA PRO A 432 4.95 7.42 -37.04
C PRO A 432 4.51 8.74 -37.67
N ALA A 433 4.29 9.77 -36.87
CA ALA A 433 3.87 11.09 -37.36
C ALA A 433 4.96 11.74 -38.23
N ARG A 434 6.25 11.60 -37.84
CA ARG A 434 7.35 12.10 -38.64
C ARG A 434 7.47 11.34 -39.97
N GLN A 435 7.36 10.01 -39.96
CA GLN A 435 7.38 9.17 -41.16
C GLN A 435 6.26 9.54 -42.11
N ALA A 436 5.02 9.63 -41.64
CA ALA A 436 3.86 10.00 -42.46
C ALA A 436 3.96 11.41 -43.01
N SER A 437 4.38 12.40 -42.24
CA SER A 437 4.46 13.79 -42.67
C SER A 437 5.59 14.06 -43.67
N SER A 438 6.67 13.26 -43.64
CA SER A 438 7.82 13.37 -44.56
C SER A 438 7.70 12.54 -45.85
N MET A 439 6.65 11.73 -45.98
CA MET A 439 6.43 10.83 -47.11
C MET A 439 6.37 11.57 -48.43
N GLU A 440 7.03 11.06 -49.46
CA GLU A 440 6.98 11.61 -50.84
C GLU A 440 5.66 11.23 -51.52
N ILE A 441 4.93 12.22 -52.01
CA ILE A 441 3.58 12.04 -52.64
C ILE A 441 3.64 11.03 -53.79
N ILE A 442 4.65 11.13 -54.67
CA ILE A 442 4.79 10.26 -55.81
C ILE A 442 4.98 8.80 -55.42
N LYS A 443 5.85 8.56 -54.41
CA LYS A 443 6.08 7.21 -53.87
C LYS A 443 4.85 6.64 -53.18
N ALA A 444 4.13 7.47 -52.43
CA ALA A 444 2.90 7.07 -51.74
C ALA A 444 1.77 6.65 -52.67
N LEU A 445 1.65 7.31 -53.83
CA LEU A 445 0.61 6.99 -54.86
C LEU A 445 0.98 5.76 -55.70
N ARG A 446 2.28 5.41 -55.82
CA ARG A 446 2.78 4.22 -56.54
C ARG A 446 2.86 2.97 -55.68
N TYR A 447 2.55 3.07 -54.40
CA TYR A 447 2.59 1.94 -53.47
C TYR A 447 1.39 1.03 -53.74
N GLU A 448 1.65 -0.19 -54.21
CA GLU A 448 0.69 -1.29 -54.33
C GLU A 448 0.52 -2.06 -53.04
#